data_032cde0a64af9589d63ed05f4d47ac2f
#
_entry.id   032cde0a64af9589d63ed05f4d47ac2f
#
_cell.length_a   1.000
_cell.length_b   1.000
_cell.length_c   1.000
_cell.angle_alpha   90.00
_cell.angle_beta   90.00
_cell.angle_gamma   90.00
#
_symmetry.space_group_name_H-M   'P 1'
#
loop_
_entity.id
_entity.type
_entity.pdbx_description
1 polymer ?
#
loop_
_entity_poly.entity_id
_entity_poly.type
_entity_poly.pdbx_seq_one_letter_code
_entity_poly.pdbx_strand_id
1 'polypeptide(L)'
;MALGGAGWGLTAAGPALASTPDNTPSPLAYATVRNGPLWHDTAGRVIQAHAGHIVRHDGVYYWYGEDKAHDSARFRAVSCYSSTDLVNWTFVRNVLDTSSHAELADAKIERPKVIRHAASGTFVLWGHYERGADYALGRVAVATSSTPTGPFAYRGSFRPLEQESRDMTVYVDRDGTGYLLSASRRTGGANDTLVLFRLTDDYLGVAEEVIELWPGAYREAPAFFRHGDTYYLITSGASGWMPNQAMYATAPAITGPWSDLVPLGDAATFASQSAFVLTVGLDTWARHVLVADRWRPDALGQSRNLWLPLDVGADGGLRLDWRNSFGVDAGAARVDAPPVTNIAQGRPATASSATSANPAGLANDGSYTTRWIAGSSSWPAWWGTDLGSSRHVSEVNISWPMVKGSEGYYRYRILHGDNASDWTTIDRTGNTQYGFTHDAVDFTARHVRIELVDAVLHNNPGNWYTPSLFHVDLRP
;
A
#
# COMPACT_ATOMS: atom_id res chain seq x y z
N MET A 1 56.07 -33.34 -78.23
CA MET A 1 55.46 -34.36 -77.34
C MET A 1 55.85 -33.97 -75.94
N ALA A 2 54.94 -33.40 -75.22
CA ALA A 2 55.08 -33.06 -73.78
C ALA A 2 53.75 -33.31 -73.07
N LEU A 3 53.84 -34.20 -72.13
CA LEU A 3 52.70 -34.57 -71.28
C LEU A 3 52.55 -33.55 -70.13
N GLY A 4 51.36 -32.99 -70.00
CA GLY A 4 50.99 -32.11 -68.89
C GLY A 4 50.49 -32.89 -67.69
N GLY A 5 51.02 -32.59 -66.47
CA GLY A 5 50.52 -33.12 -65.22
C GLY A 5 49.64 -32.08 -64.56
N ALA A 6 48.37 -32.49 -64.23
CA ALA A 6 47.48 -31.66 -63.47
C ALA A 6 47.67 -31.94 -61.98
N GLY A 7 48.03 -30.90 -61.21
CA GLY A 7 48.13 -30.93 -59.75
C GLY A 7 46.79 -30.53 -59.16
N TRP A 8 46.24 -31.37 -58.27
CA TRP A 8 45.06 -31.09 -57.45
C TRP A 8 45.51 -30.49 -56.11
N GLY A 9 45.23 -29.19 -55.92
CA GLY A 9 45.38 -28.53 -54.61
C GLY A 9 44.21 -28.81 -53.73
N LEU A 10 44.40 -29.54 -52.64
CA LEU A 10 43.46 -29.67 -51.54
C LEU A 10 43.60 -28.43 -50.60
N THR A 11 42.59 -27.57 -50.66
CA THR A 11 42.45 -26.52 -49.64
C THR A 11 41.74 -27.11 -48.42
N ALA A 12 42.51 -27.25 -47.33
CA ALA A 12 41.93 -27.61 -46.02
C ALA A 12 41.11 -26.42 -45.50
N ALA A 13 39.79 -26.62 -45.31
CA ALA A 13 38.98 -25.68 -44.57
C ALA A 13 39.35 -25.76 -43.08
N GLY A 14 39.80 -24.61 -42.50
CA GLY A 14 40.04 -24.50 -41.10
C GLY A 14 38.74 -24.61 -40.29
N PRO A 15 38.78 -25.04 -39.02
CA PRO A 15 37.60 -25.18 -38.20
C PRO A 15 36.95 -23.80 -38.00
N ALA A 16 35.65 -23.70 -38.24
CA ALA A 16 34.84 -22.55 -37.91
C ALA A 16 34.93 -22.30 -36.39
N LEU A 17 35.38 -21.13 -35.99
CA LEU A 17 35.35 -20.68 -34.61
C LEU A 17 33.86 -20.64 -34.20
N ALA A 18 33.48 -21.49 -33.23
CA ALA A 18 32.17 -21.39 -32.60
C ALA A 18 32.03 -19.99 -31.96
N SER A 19 31.02 -19.25 -32.38
CA SER A 19 30.67 -17.98 -31.77
C SER A 19 30.36 -18.25 -30.29
N THR A 20 31.13 -17.61 -29.40
CA THR A 20 30.77 -17.58 -27.97
C THR A 20 29.34 -17.03 -27.85
N PRO A 21 28.47 -17.68 -27.07
CA PRO A 21 27.15 -17.12 -26.84
C PRO A 21 27.29 -15.71 -26.24
N ASP A 22 26.63 -14.76 -26.86
CA ASP A 22 26.52 -13.39 -26.39
C ASP A 22 25.88 -13.38 -25.02
N ASN A 23 26.68 -13.26 -23.96
CA ASN A 23 26.24 -13.27 -22.58
C ASN A 23 25.87 -11.85 -22.10
N THR A 24 25.52 -10.95 -23.02
CA THR A 24 24.92 -9.68 -22.66
C THR A 24 23.56 -9.99 -21.99
N PRO A 25 23.36 -9.61 -20.72
CA PRO A 25 22.05 -9.78 -20.08
C PRO A 25 21.01 -9.07 -20.94
N SER A 26 19.96 -9.80 -21.34
CA SER A 26 18.80 -9.17 -21.98
C SER A 26 18.34 -8.01 -21.08
N PRO A 27 18.03 -6.82 -21.62
CA PRO A 27 17.55 -5.73 -20.78
C PRO A 27 16.34 -6.23 -19.99
N LEU A 28 16.39 -6.05 -18.66
CA LEU A 28 15.34 -6.48 -17.74
C LEU A 28 14.01 -5.84 -18.18
N ALA A 29 13.07 -6.65 -18.63
CA ALA A 29 11.74 -6.17 -19.01
C ALA A 29 10.88 -6.04 -17.75
N TYR A 30 10.94 -4.87 -17.10
CA TYR A 30 10.07 -4.56 -15.98
C TYR A 30 8.63 -4.36 -16.47
N ALA A 31 7.69 -5.08 -15.86
CA ALA A 31 6.28 -4.72 -15.94
C ALA A 31 6.03 -3.50 -15.03
N THR A 32 5.07 -2.64 -15.38
CA THR A 32 4.85 -1.38 -14.66
C THR A 32 3.60 -1.46 -13.80
N VAL A 33 3.78 -1.39 -12.49
CA VAL A 33 2.69 -1.13 -11.54
C VAL A 33 2.35 0.35 -11.56
N ARG A 34 1.06 0.70 -11.69
CA ARG A 34 0.58 2.09 -11.72
C ARG A 34 -0.39 2.34 -10.57
N ASN A 35 -0.12 3.35 -9.76
CA ASN A 35 -0.99 3.81 -8.68
C ASN A 35 -1.94 4.91 -9.18
N GLY A 36 -3.06 5.08 -8.51
CA GLY A 36 -4.05 6.13 -8.79
C GLY A 36 -5.29 5.65 -9.55
N PRO A 37 -5.22 5.01 -10.73
CA PRO A 37 -6.41 4.53 -11.43
C PRO A 37 -7.04 3.30 -10.75
N LEU A 38 -8.27 2.97 -11.12
CA LEU A 38 -8.85 1.65 -10.86
C LEU A 38 -8.08 0.59 -11.65
N TRP A 39 -7.78 -0.52 -11.00
CA TRP A 39 -7.16 -1.64 -11.68
C TRP A 39 -8.21 -2.58 -12.26
N HIS A 40 -7.90 -3.11 -13.44
CA HIS A 40 -8.76 -4.03 -14.16
C HIS A 40 -8.04 -5.35 -14.37
N ASP A 41 -8.80 -6.43 -14.34
CA ASP A 41 -8.31 -7.75 -14.70
C ASP A 41 -8.13 -7.88 -16.23
N THR A 42 -7.57 -8.99 -16.68
CA THR A 42 -7.33 -9.26 -18.10
C THR A 42 -8.60 -9.32 -18.95
N ALA A 43 -9.78 -9.39 -18.33
CA ALA A 43 -11.08 -9.32 -18.98
C ALA A 43 -11.72 -7.91 -18.91
N GLY A 44 -11.00 -6.90 -18.38
CA GLY A 44 -11.46 -5.51 -18.27
C GLY A 44 -12.41 -5.23 -17.10
N ARG A 45 -12.55 -6.15 -16.14
CA ARG A 45 -13.38 -5.95 -14.95
C ARG A 45 -12.55 -5.32 -13.83
N VAL A 46 -13.15 -4.45 -13.02
CA VAL A 46 -12.49 -3.87 -11.85
C VAL A 46 -12.06 -4.99 -10.90
N ILE A 47 -10.80 -4.98 -10.48
CA ILE A 47 -10.26 -5.94 -9.53
C ILE A 47 -10.87 -5.69 -8.16
N GLN A 48 -11.48 -6.72 -7.59
CA GLN A 48 -12.08 -6.75 -6.27
C GLN A 48 -11.27 -7.69 -5.37
N ALA A 49 -10.14 -7.19 -4.87
CA ALA A 49 -9.24 -7.95 -3.99
C ALA A 49 -8.75 -7.08 -2.83
N HIS A 50 -9.74 -6.44 -2.13
CA HIS A 50 -9.46 -5.46 -1.09
C HIS A 50 -9.03 -6.11 0.22
N ALA A 51 -8.23 -5.37 1.02
CA ALA A 51 -7.67 -5.77 2.32
C ALA A 51 -7.00 -7.16 2.33
N GLY A 52 -6.55 -7.60 1.17
CA GLY A 52 -6.23 -8.97 0.84
C GLY A 52 -4.82 -9.43 1.18
N HIS A 53 -4.41 -10.49 0.48
CA HIS A 53 -3.10 -11.14 0.61
C HIS A 53 -2.67 -11.75 -0.72
N ILE A 54 -1.36 -11.79 -0.99
CA ILE A 54 -0.80 -12.47 -2.15
C ILE A 54 0.08 -13.63 -1.70
N VAL A 55 -0.16 -14.82 -2.29
CA VAL A 55 0.67 -16.01 -2.09
C VAL A 55 1.33 -16.37 -3.41
N ARG A 56 2.62 -16.67 -3.39
CA ARG A 56 3.32 -17.26 -4.52
C ARG A 56 3.36 -18.77 -4.38
N HIS A 57 2.89 -19.51 -5.38
CA HIS A 57 2.93 -20.96 -5.43
C HIS A 57 3.22 -21.44 -6.86
N ASP A 58 4.22 -22.30 -7.01
CA ASP A 58 4.65 -22.86 -8.30
C ASP A 58 4.87 -21.80 -9.40
N GLY A 59 5.50 -20.68 -9.04
CA GLY A 59 5.80 -19.58 -9.97
C GLY A 59 4.65 -18.63 -10.27
N VAL A 60 3.45 -18.90 -9.78
CA VAL A 60 2.25 -18.07 -9.96
C VAL A 60 1.94 -17.33 -8.66
N TYR A 61 1.54 -16.08 -8.77
CA TYR A 61 1.02 -15.26 -7.68
C TYR A 61 -0.50 -15.37 -7.65
N TYR A 62 -1.06 -15.60 -6.47
CA TYR A 62 -2.49 -15.68 -6.22
C TYR A 62 -2.88 -14.56 -5.26
N TRP A 63 -3.69 -13.62 -5.72
CA TRP A 63 -4.17 -12.49 -4.94
C TRP A 63 -5.59 -12.74 -4.48
N TYR A 64 -5.76 -12.82 -3.16
CA TYR A 64 -7.05 -12.98 -2.50
C TYR A 64 -7.46 -11.66 -1.87
N GLY A 65 -8.75 -11.35 -1.87
CA GLY A 65 -9.26 -10.17 -1.19
C GLY A 65 -10.77 -10.09 -1.16
N GLU A 66 -11.25 -9.10 -0.44
CA GLU A 66 -12.68 -8.84 -0.30
C GLU A 66 -13.29 -8.36 -1.62
N ASP A 67 -14.41 -8.94 -2.00
CA ASP A 67 -15.23 -8.47 -3.10
C ASP A 67 -16.22 -7.41 -2.61
N LYS A 68 -16.00 -6.16 -3.00
CA LYS A 68 -16.82 -4.99 -2.66
C LYS A 68 -17.69 -4.49 -3.83
N ALA A 69 -17.84 -5.26 -4.91
CA ALA A 69 -18.53 -4.83 -6.13
C ALA A 69 -19.99 -4.39 -5.94
N HIS A 70 -20.61 -4.69 -4.80
CA HIS A 70 -21.97 -4.27 -4.45
C HIS A 70 -22.03 -3.07 -3.48
N ASP A 71 -20.91 -2.35 -3.33
CA ASP A 71 -20.81 -1.15 -2.48
C ASP A 71 -21.26 -1.40 -1.02
N SER A 72 -20.94 -2.58 -0.49
CA SER A 72 -21.40 -3.02 0.83
C SER A 72 -20.23 -3.50 1.69
N ALA A 73 -20.30 -3.18 3.01
CA ALA A 73 -19.42 -3.77 4.02
C ALA A 73 -19.77 -5.25 4.31
N ARG A 74 -20.96 -5.73 3.88
CA ARG A 74 -21.34 -7.14 4.03
C ARG A 74 -20.49 -8.02 3.16
N PHE A 75 -20.26 -9.24 3.63
CA PHE A 75 -19.55 -10.25 2.87
C PHE A 75 -20.31 -10.62 1.60
N ARG A 76 -19.62 -10.62 0.49
CA ARG A 76 -20.08 -11.16 -0.79
C ARG A 76 -19.25 -12.38 -1.14
N ALA A 77 -17.94 -12.19 -1.22
CA ALA A 77 -16.99 -13.27 -1.52
C ALA A 77 -15.57 -12.86 -1.12
N VAL A 78 -14.69 -13.85 -1.03
CA VAL A 78 -13.26 -13.68 -1.21
C VAL A 78 -12.95 -14.03 -2.66
N SER A 79 -12.53 -13.04 -3.44
CA SER A 79 -12.08 -13.23 -4.81
C SER A 79 -10.65 -13.73 -4.85
N CYS A 80 -10.31 -14.50 -5.91
CA CYS A 80 -8.96 -14.93 -6.21
C CYS A 80 -8.60 -14.54 -7.65
N TYR A 81 -7.44 -13.90 -7.78
CA TYR A 81 -6.82 -13.57 -9.06
C TYR A 81 -5.47 -14.24 -9.16
N SER A 82 -5.00 -14.53 -10.38
CA SER A 82 -3.67 -15.10 -10.64
C SER A 82 -2.87 -14.19 -11.56
N SER A 83 -1.55 -14.15 -11.36
CA SER A 83 -0.60 -13.42 -12.20
C SER A 83 0.76 -14.12 -12.18
N THR A 84 1.52 -13.98 -13.25
CA THR A 84 2.93 -14.37 -13.33
C THR A 84 3.88 -13.19 -13.31
N ASP A 85 3.34 -11.95 -13.41
CA ASP A 85 4.11 -10.71 -13.55
C ASP A 85 3.77 -9.62 -12.51
N LEU A 86 2.77 -9.87 -11.62
CA LEU A 86 2.28 -8.93 -10.61
C LEU A 86 1.55 -7.69 -11.17
N VAL A 87 1.34 -7.62 -12.47
CA VAL A 87 0.68 -6.48 -13.16
C VAL A 87 -0.57 -6.92 -13.89
N ASN A 88 -0.48 -8.01 -14.65
CA ASN A 88 -1.60 -8.57 -15.38
C ASN A 88 -2.29 -9.64 -14.54
N TRP A 89 -3.44 -9.32 -14.00
CA TRP A 89 -4.20 -10.19 -13.12
C TRP A 89 -5.39 -10.80 -13.81
N THR A 90 -5.52 -12.12 -13.75
CA THR A 90 -6.67 -12.84 -14.30
C THR A 90 -7.55 -13.32 -13.15
N PHE A 91 -8.83 -12.97 -13.20
CA PHE A 91 -9.81 -13.50 -12.25
C PHE A 91 -9.92 -15.02 -12.38
N VAL A 92 -9.70 -15.72 -11.27
CA VAL A 92 -9.81 -17.18 -11.21
C VAL A 92 -11.23 -17.57 -10.83
N ARG A 93 -11.65 -17.14 -9.63
CA ARG A 93 -12.98 -17.40 -9.06
C ARG A 93 -13.16 -16.70 -7.72
N ASN A 94 -14.39 -16.70 -7.22
CA ASN A 94 -14.64 -16.53 -5.81
C ASN A 94 -14.29 -17.86 -5.09
N VAL A 95 -13.33 -17.79 -4.17
CA VAL A 95 -12.83 -19.00 -3.47
C VAL A 95 -13.64 -19.34 -2.22
N LEU A 96 -14.34 -18.36 -1.67
CA LEU A 96 -15.30 -18.44 -0.57
C LEU A 96 -16.37 -17.40 -0.82
N ASP A 97 -17.66 -17.74 -0.64
CA ASP A 97 -18.80 -16.83 -0.83
C ASP A 97 -19.94 -17.15 0.13
N THR A 98 -21.01 -16.36 0.04
CA THR A 98 -22.20 -16.50 0.92
C THR A 98 -22.92 -17.84 0.79
N SER A 99 -22.71 -18.58 -0.32
CA SER A 99 -23.28 -19.90 -0.53
C SER A 99 -22.42 -21.03 0.04
N SER A 100 -21.17 -20.74 0.38
CA SER A 100 -20.21 -21.75 0.86
C SER A 100 -20.58 -22.36 2.21
N HIS A 101 -21.31 -21.63 3.07
CA HIS A 101 -21.81 -22.10 4.34
C HIS A 101 -22.94 -21.22 4.87
N ALA A 102 -23.88 -21.77 5.66
CA ALA A 102 -25.02 -21.02 6.20
C ALA A 102 -24.61 -19.83 7.10
N GLU A 103 -23.53 -19.93 7.87
CA GLU A 103 -23.00 -18.83 8.67
C GLU A 103 -22.54 -17.64 7.84
N LEU A 104 -22.23 -17.84 6.56
CA LEU A 104 -21.71 -16.80 5.68
C LEU A 104 -22.81 -15.98 4.99
N ALA A 105 -24.07 -16.41 5.09
CA ALA A 105 -25.20 -15.74 4.41
C ALA A 105 -25.41 -14.29 4.88
N ASP A 106 -25.14 -13.96 6.15
CA ASP A 106 -25.25 -12.62 6.73
C ASP A 106 -23.96 -12.19 7.45
N ALA A 107 -22.82 -12.66 6.93
CA ALA A 107 -21.52 -12.40 7.49
C ALA A 107 -20.92 -11.05 7.02
N LYS A 108 -19.87 -10.61 7.73
CA LYS A 108 -18.78 -9.80 7.22
C LYS A 108 -17.53 -10.66 7.34
N ILE A 109 -16.79 -10.82 6.25
CA ILE A 109 -15.45 -11.39 6.24
C ILE A 109 -14.53 -10.27 5.73
N GLU A 110 -13.66 -9.82 6.59
CA GLU A 110 -12.75 -8.72 6.31
C GLU A 110 -11.30 -9.21 6.40
N ARG A 111 -10.41 -8.58 5.64
CA ARG A 111 -8.97 -8.84 5.63
C ARG A 111 -8.59 -10.30 5.42
N PRO A 112 -9.09 -10.98 4.36
CA PRO A 112 -8.75 -12.37 4.12
C PRO A 112 -7.26 -12.52 3.87
N LYS A 113 -6.64 -13.48 4.58
CA LYS A 113 -5.23 -13.85 4.44
C LYS A 113 -5.15 -15.34 4.17
N VAL A 114 -4.30 -15.73 3.24
CA VAL A 114 -4.08 -17.14 2.90
C VAL A 114 -2.64 -17.50 3.18
N ILE A 115 -2.42 -18.55 3.98
CA ILE A 115 -1.11 -19.14 4.22
C ILE A 115 -1.11 -20.58 3.78
N ARG A 116 0.08 -21.14 3.49
CA ARG A 116 0.21 -22.54 3.12
C ARG A 116 0.92 -23.29 4.23
N HIS A 117 0.28 -24.34 4.74
CA HIS A 117 0.92 -25.27 5.67
C HIS A 117 1.86 -26.20 4.89
N ALA A 118 3.17 -26.08 5.13
CA ALA A 118 4.18 -26.73 4.30
C ALA A 118 4.10 -28.27 4.34
N ALA A 119 3.85 -28.86 5.53
CA ALA A 119 3.85 -30.30 5.72
C ALA A 119 2.65 -30.99 5.05
N SER A 120 1.44 -30.43 5.14
CA SER A 120 0.24 -31.01 4.51
C SER A 120 -0.04 -30.50 3.11
N GLY A 121 0.60 -29.41 2.68
CA GLY A 121 0.28 -28.72 1.45
C GLY A 121 -1.03 -27.91 1.48
N THR A 122 -1.74 -27.89 2.61
CA THR A 122 -3.04 -27.23 2.76
C THR A 122 -2.90 -25.70 2.71
N PHE A 123 -3.75 -25.05 1.94
CA PHE A 123 -3.95 -23.62 1.99
C PHE A 123 -5.00 -23.28 3.05
N VAL A 124 -4.66 -22.39 3.96
CA VAL A 124 -5.53 -21.98 5.07
C VAL A 124 -5.85 -20.51 4.92
N LEU A 125 -7.13 -20.18 4.80
CA LEU A 125 -7.65 -18.83 4.74
C LEU A 125 -8.12 -18.43 6.14
N TRP A 126 -7.67 -17.28 6.59
CA TRP A 126 -8.11 -16.59 7.79
C TRP A 126 -8.77 -15.27 7.41
N GLY A 127 -9.72 -14.79 8.21
CA GLY A 127 -10.35 -13.48 8.04
C GLY A 127 -11.02 -13.04 9.33
N HIS A 128 -11.17 -11.74 9.53
CA HIS A 128 -12.01 -11.17 10.57
C HIS A 128 -13.49 -11.49 10.25
N TYR A 129 -14.23 -12.00 11.22
CA TYR A 129 -15.61 -12.43 11.07
C TYR A 129 -16.54 -11.65 11.98
N GLU A 130 -17.57 -11.06 11.37
CA GLU A 130 -18.72 -10.47 12.05
C GLU A 130 -20.02 -10.94 11.40
N ARG A 131 -21.14 -10.63 12.04
CA ARG A 131 -22.46 -10.99 11.55
C ARG A 131 -23.43 -9.82 11.67
N GLY A 132 -24.31 -9.67 10.68
CA GLY A 132 -25.33 -8.63 10.71
C GLY A 132 -24.76 -7.22 10.52
N ALA A 133 -25.34 -6.24 11.23
CA ALA A 133 -25.03 -4.83 11.03
C ALA A 133 -23.85 -4.32 11.87
N ASP A 134 -23.58 -4.94 13.01
CA ASP A 134 -22.58 -4.46 13.97
C ASP A 134 -21.25 -5.22 13.92
N TYR A 135 -20.36 -4.92 14.85
CA TYR A 135 -19.04 -5.53 15.05
C TYR A 135 -18.93 -6.11 16.46
N ALA A 136 -19.99 -6.78 16.96
CA ALA A 136 -20.07 -7.26 18.33
C ALA A 136 -19.43 -8.64 18.55
N LEU A 137 -19.25 -9.44 17.50
CA LEU A 137 -18.74 -10.80 17.64
C LEU A 137 -17.22 -10.83 17.83
N GLY A 138 -16.46 -10.03 17.09
CA GLY A 138 -15.01 -10.00 17.19
C GLY A 138 -14.38 -11.38 17.03
N ARG A 139 -14.66 -12.09 15.93
CA ARG A 139 -14.19 -13.45 15.68
C ARG A 139 -13.21 -13.51 14.51
N VAL A 140 -12.50 -14.59 14.40
CA VAL A 140 -11.81 -15.02 13.18
C VAL A 140 -12.62 -16.10 12.47
N ALA A 141 -12.59 -16.12 11.15
CA ALA A 141 -13.08 -17.22 10.31
C ALA A 141 -11.90 -18.01 9.77
N VAL A 142 -12.06 -19.32 9.63
CA VAL A 142 -11.06 -20.22 9.03
C VAL A 142 -11.70 -21.04 7.91
N ALA A 143 -10.99 -21.16 6.78
CA ALA A 143 -11.37 -22.04 5.68
C ALA A 143 -10.13 -22.70 5.08
N THR A 144 -10.28 -23.87 4.44
CA THR A 144 -9.16 -24.65 3.92
C THR A 144 -9.37 -25.10 2.49
N SER A 145 -8.28 -25.24 1.73
CA SER A 145 -8.28 -25.84 0.40
C SER A 145 -7.01 -26.64 0.17
N SER A 146 -7.08 -27.66 -0.68
CA SER A 146 -5.89 -28.39 -1.17
C SER A 146 -5.18 -27.68 -2.33
N THR A 147 -5.80 -26.65 -2.91
CA THR A 147 -5.23 -25.87 -4.03
C THR A 147 -5.30 -24.37 -3.76
N PRO A 148 -4.39 -23.57 -4.33
CA PRO A 148 -4.44 -22.11 -4.16
C PRO A 148 -5.71 -21.49 -4.78
N THR A 149 -6.32 -22.16 -5.76
CA THR A 149 -7.49 -21.64 -6.47
C THR A 149 -8.81 -22.02 -5.81
N GLY A 150 -8.79 -22.71 -4.67
CA GLY A 150 -10.02 -23.13 -3.99
C GLY A 150 -10.84 -24.20 -4.75
N PRO A 151 -12.13 -24.36 -4.42
CA PRO A 151 -12.85 -23.62 -3.42
C PRO A 151 -12.32 -23.90 -2.00
N PHE A 152 -12.48 -22.95 -1.10
CA PHE A 152 -12.15 -23.13 0.29
C PHE A 152 -13.36 -23.66 1.06
N ALA A 153 -13.16 -24.75 1.81
CA ALA A 153 -14.16 -25.29 2.72
C ALA A 153 -14.14 -24.49 4.04
N TYR A 154 -15.22 -23.78 4.33
CA TYR A 154 -15.38 -23.07 5.60
C TYR A 154 -15.35 -24.02 6.78
N ARG A 155 -14.55 -23.68 7.82
CA ARG A 155 -14.34 -24.51 9.02
C ARG A 155 -15.06 -23.97 10.26
N GLY A 156 -15.50 -22.72 10.21
CA GLY A 156 -16.18 -22.04 11.31
C GLY A 156 -15.55 -20.71 11.69
N SER A 157 -16.13 -20.08 12.71
CA SER A 157 -15.62 -18.84 13.31
C SER A 157 -15.52 -18.99 14.83
N PHE A 158 -14.50 -18.37 15.43
CA PHE A 158 -14.27 -18.43 16.88
C PHE A 158 -13.53 -17.17 17.36
N ARG A 159 -13.57 -16.95 18.67
CA ARG A 159 -12.68 -15.97 19.33
C ARG A 159 -11.36 -16.63 19.69
N PRO A 160 -10.21 -16.10 19.27
CA PRO A 160 -8.90 -16.62 19.69
C PRO A 160 -8.79 -16.63 21.23
N LEU A 161 -8.69 -17.79 21.87
CA LEU A 161 -8.65 -17.92 23.33
C LEU A 161 -9.72 -17.08 24.07
N GLU A 162 -10.96 -17.06 23.53
CA GLU A 162 -12.12 -16.27 23.99
C GLU A 162 -11.94 -14.76 23.90
N GLN A 163 -10.90 -14.27 23.20
CA GLN A 163 -10.61 -12.85 23.03
C GLN A 163 -11.25 -12.30 21.74
N GLU A 164 -11.64 -11.01 21.74
CA GLU A 164 -12.07 -10.34 20.53
C GLU A 164 -10.91 -10.26 19.52
N SER A 165 -11.20 -10.49 18.26
CA SER A 165 -10.26 -10.36 17.16
C SER A 165 -10.95 -9.67 15.98
N ARG A 166 -10.43 -8.50 15.59
CA ARG A 166 -10.95 -7.72 14.45
C ARG A 166 -9.89 -7.63 13.36
N ASP A 167 -9.51 -6.44 12.96
CA ASP A 167 -8.49 -6.23 11.93
C ASP A 167 -7.26 -7.09 12.19
N MET A 168 -6.90 -7.93 11.23
CA MET A 168 -5.94 -8.99 11.47
C MET A 168 -5.02 -9.23 10.28
N THR A 169 -3.90 -9.87 10.58
CA THR A 169 -3.05 -10.53 9.60
C THR A 169 -2.55 -11.86 10.14
N VAL A 170 -2.18 -12.77 9.24
CA VAL A 170 -1.41 -13.97 9.61
C VAL A 170 -0.04 -13.92 8.96
N TYR A 171 0.93 -14.50 9.65
CA TYR A 171 2.32 -14.55 9.21
C TYR A 171 2.90 -15.93 9.53
N VAL A 172 3.69 -16.48 8.60
CA VAL A 172 4.45 -17.72 8.84
C VAL A 172 5.92 -17.34 8.86
N ASP A 173 6.57 -17.65 9.99
CA ASP A 173 7.99 -17.37 10.17
C ASP A 173 8.86 -18.40 9.45
N ARG A 174 10.17 -18.18 9.39
CA ARG A 174 11.14 -19.03 8.68
C ARG A 174 11.20 -20.47 9.22
N ASP A 175 10.94 -20.64 10.52
CA ASP A 175 10.89 -21.95 11.16
C ASP A 175 9.58 -22.71 10.93
N GLY A 176 8.62 -22.09 10.24
CA GLY A 176 7.31 -22.63 9.98
C GLY A 176 6.28 -22.33 11.08
N THR A 177 6.65 -21.59 12.12
CA THR A 177 5.67 -21.17 13.14
C THR A 177 4.70 -20.15 12.56
N GLY A 178 3.40 -20.43 12.68
CA GLY A 178 2.34 -19.52 12.25
C GLY A 178 1.93 -18.56 13.38
N TYR A 179 1.63 -17.33 13.02
CA TYR A 179 1.16 -16.28 13.93
C TYR A 179 -0.07 -15.58 13.39
N LEU A 180 -1.00 -15.24 14.30
CA LEU A 180 -2.10 -14.32 14.09
C LEU A 180 -1.82 -13.04 14.89
N LEU A 181 -1.86 -11.90 14.24
CA LEU A 181 -1.89 -10.59 14.92
C LEU A 181 -3.22 -9.94 14.64
N SER A 182 -3.93 -9.52 15.67
CA SER A 182 -5.23 -8.87 15.49
C SER A 182 -5.47 -7.73 16.48
N ALA A 183 -6.30 -6.78 16.06
CA ALA A 183 -6.83 -5.75 16.94
C ALA A 183 -7.90 -6.37 17.87
N SER A 184 -7.79 -6.05 19.14
CA SER A 184 -8.61 -6.62 20.21
C SER A 184 -9.07 -5.53 21.18
N ARG A 185 -9.96 -5.89 22.09
CA ARG A 185 -10.38 -5.05 23.22
C ARG A 185 -9.69 -5.52 24.49
N ARG A 186 -8.83 -4.68 25.06
CA ARG A 186 -8.08 -4.97 26.29
C ARG A 186 -8.27 -3.92 27.37
N THR A 187 -8.30 -2.63 26.98
CA THR A 187 -8.36 -1.51 27.92
C THR A 187 -9.75 -0.87 27.98
N GLY A 188 -10.73 -1.41 27.23
CA GLY A 188 -12.13 -1.01 27.25
C GLY A 188 -12.69 -0.47 25.93
N GLY A 189 -11.82 -0.05 25.00
CA GLY A 189 -12.19 0.39 23.67
C GLY A 189 -12.10 -0.72 22.62
N ALA A 190 -12.92 -0.68 21.58
CA ALA A 190 -12.74 -1.55 20.43
C ALA A 190 -11.43 -1.23 19.72
N ASN A 191 -10.67 -2.24 19.29
CA ASN A 191 -9.38 -2.09 18.61
C ASN A 191 -8.33 -1.30 19.41
N ASP A 192 -8.40 -1.37 20.74
CA ASP A 192 -7.50 -0.58 21.59
C ASP A 192 -6.09 -1.19 21.74
N THR A 193 -5.93 -2.48 21.45
CA THR A 193 -4.68 -3.23 21.63
C THR A 193 -4.48 -4.20 20.49
N LEU A 194 -3.26 -4.31 19.96
CA LEU A 194 -2.89 -5.41 19.07
C LEU A 194 -2.41 -6.60 19.89
N VAL A 195 -2.87 -7.79 19.55
CA VAL A 195 -2.51 -9.04 20.24
C VAL A 195 -1.92 -10.04 19.25
N LEU A 196 -0.73 -10.51 19.55
CA LEU A 196 -0.06 -11.58 18.81
C LEU A 196 -0.37 -12.92 19.44
N PHE A 197 -0.85 -13.84 18.64
CA PHE A 197 -1.10 -15.23 19.00
C PHE A 197 -0.22 -16.17 18.15
N ARG A 198 0.22 -17.27 18.74
CA ARG A 198 0.79 -18.39 18.00
C ARG A 198 -0.34 -19.31 17.55
N LEU A 199 -0.31 -19.69 16.28
CA LEU A 199 -1.25 -20.66 15.74
C LEU A 199 -0.93 -22.10 16.21
N THR A 200 -1.90 -22.99 16.10
CA THR A 200 -1.67 -24.43 16.19
C THR A 200 -0.80 -24.91 15.03
N ASP A 201 -0.14 -26.07 15.18
CA ASP A 201 0.80 -26.61 14.20
C ASP A 201 0.16 -26.84 12.81
N ASP A 202 -1.14 -27.07 12.74
CA ASP A 202 -1.91 -27.23 11.50
C ASP A 202 -2.43 -25.88 10.90
N TYR A 203 -2.18 -24.76 11.59
CA TYR A 203 -2.66 -23.42 11.29
C TYR A 203 -4.20 -23.25 11.33
N LEU A 204 -4.94 -24.18 11.94
CA LEU A 204 -6.41 -24.10 11.97
C LEU A 204 -6.98 -23.48 13.25
N GLY A 205 -6.14 -23.27 14.26
CA GLY A 205 -6.53 -22.72 15.55
C GLY A 205 -5.45 -21.84 16.15
N VAL A 206 -5.71 -21.36 17.36
CA VAL A 206 -4.77 -20.58 18.18
C VAL A 206 -4.32 -21.41 19.36
N ALA A 207 -2.99 -21.51 19.56
CA ALA A 207 -2.38 -22.30 20.62
C ALA A 207 -2.14 -21.49 21.89
N GLU A 208 -1.66 -20.25 21.76
CA GLU A 208 -1.34 -19.37 22.90
C GLU A 208 -1.34 -17.90 22.51
N GLU A 209 -1.55 -17.04 23.48
CA GLU A 209 -1.28 -15.62 23.39
C GLU A 209 0.19 -15.37 23.67
N VAL A 210 0.86 -14.61 22.80
CA VAL A 210 2.31 -14.37 22.87
C VAL A 210 2.62 -13.04 23.54
N ILE A 211 1.98 -11.96 23.05
CA ILE A 211 2.24 -10.61 23.55
C ILE A 211 1.10 -9.63 23.16
N GLU A 212 0.80 -8.71 24.06
CA GLU A 212 0.01 -7.50 23.78
C GLU A 212 0.93 -6.36 23.36
N LEU A 213 0.54 -5.67 22.27
CA LEU A 213 1.29 -4.56 21.72
C LEU A 213 0.52 -3.25 21.87
N TRP A 214 1.16 -2.26 22.46
CA TRP A 214 0.70 -0.88 22.63
C TRP A 214 -0.75 -0.77 23.15
N PRO A 215 -1.06 -1.29 24.35
CA PRO A 215 -2.39 -1.19 24.93
C PRO A 215 -2.88 0.27 25.00
N GLY A 216 -4.09 0.52 24.51
CA GLY A 216 -4.69 1.85 24.43
C GLY A 216 -4.24 2.72 23.26
N ALA A 217 -3.40 2.21 22.35
CA ALA A 217 -2.92 2.97 21.19
C ALA A 217 -3.89 2.95 20.00
N TYR A 218 -4.95 2.15 20.03
CA TYR A 218 -5.98 2.06 18.98
C TYR A 218 -5.38 1.82 17.59
N ARG A 219 -4.57 0.76 17.47
CA ARG A 219 -3.95 0.36 16.19
C ARG A 219 -4.71 -0.79 15.56
N GLU A 220 -4.83 -0.73 14.21
CA GLU A 220 -5.49 -1.75 13.39
C GLU A 220 -4.73 -1.97 12.07
N ALA A 221 -5.28 -2.78 11.16
CA ALA A 221 -4.73 -3.07 9.84
C ALA A 221 -3.25 -3.52 9.87
N PRO A 222 -2.87 -4.49 10.73
CA PRO A 222 -1.49 -4.90 10.87
C PRO A 222 -0.95 -5.56 9.59
N ALA A 223 0.31 -5.27 9.26
CA ALA A 223 1.04 -5.88 8.15
C ALA A 223 2.48 -6.17 8.55
N PHE A 224 2.85 -7.45 8.58
CA PHE A 224 4.20 -7.90 8.91
C PHE A 224 5.07 -8.08 7.67
N PHE A 225 6.36 -7.80 7.83
CA PHE A 225 7.39 -8.32 6.96
C PHE A 225 8.72 -8.44 7.72
N ARG A 226 9.70 -9.08 7.08
CA ARG A 226 11.05 -9.22 7.61
C ARG A 226 12.06 -8.79 6.57
N HIS A 227 13.04 -7.98 6.99
CA HIS A 227 14.18 -7.60 6.18
C HIS A 227 15.47 -7.96 6.90
N GLY A 228 16.30 -8.84 6.31
CA GLY A 228 17.43 -9.43 7.02
C GLY A 228 16.98 -10.16 8.29
N ASP A 229 17.48 -9.74 9.44
CA ASP A 229 17.12 -10.29 10.76
C ASP A 229 16.13 -9.40 11.55
N THR A 230 15.65 -8.31 10.95
CA THR A 230 14.73 -7.39 11.60
C THR A 230 13.31 -7.63 11.12
N TYR A 231 12.39 -7.76 12.07
CA TYR A 231 10.93 -7.76 11.83
C TYR A 231 10.41 -6.35 11.82
N TYR A 232 9.46 -6.10 10.94
CA TYR A 232 8.76 -4.83 10.79
C TYR A 232 7.26 -5.09 10.88
N LEU A 233 6.57 -4.23 11.62
CA LEU A 233 5.12 -4.23 11.73
C LEU A 233 4.60 -2.85 11.38
N ILE A 234 3.77 -2.77 10.33
CA ILE A 234 3.06 -1.56 9.94
C ILE A 234 1.62 -1.65 10.42
N THR A 235 1.07 -0.53 10.90
CA THR A 235 -0.30 -0.45 11.42
C THR A 235 -0.95 0.86 11.04
N SER A 236 -2.28 0.91 10.95
CA SER A 236 -3.06 2.15 10.89
C SER A 236 -3.67 2.50 12.26
N GLY A 237 -4.16 3.72 12.42
CA GLY A 237 -5.04 4.07 13.55
C GLY A 237 -6.44 3.54 13.33
N ALA A 238 -7.19 3.29 14.40
CA ALA A 238 -8.57 2.85 14.35
C ALA A 238 -9.49 4.05 14.05
N SER A 239 -9.66 4.38 12.79
CA SER A 239 -10.47 5.50 12.29
C SER A 239 -11.54 5.09 11.28
N GLY A 240 -11.90 3.80 11.25
CA GLY A 240 -12.88 3.25 10.30
C GLY A 240 -12.39 3.41 8.85
N TRP A 241 -13.24 3.94 7.99
CA TRP A 241 -12.91 4.14 6.56
C TRP A 241 -11.99 5.33 6.28
N MET A 242 -11.68 6.13 7.33
CA MET A 242 -10.89 7.34 7.16
C MET A 242 -9.40 7.03 7.10
N PRO A 243 -8.67 7.59 6.13
CA PRO A 243 -7.24 7.45 6.10
C PRO A 243 -6.60 8.18 7.28
N ASN A 244 -5.54 7.61 7.80
CA ASN A 244 -4.73 8.19 8.87
C ASN A 244 -3.26 7.85 8.65
N GLN A 245 -2.38 8.42 9.47
CA GLN A 245 -0.96 8.14 9.37
C GLN A 245 -0.65 6.72 9.83
N ALA A 246 -0.09 5.90 8.93
CA ALA A 246 0.50 4.63 9.31
C ALA A 246 1.66 4.84 10.30
N MET A 247 1.81 3.89 11.19
CA MET A 247 2.96 3.80 12.07
C MET A 247 3.66 2.46 11.84
N TYR A 248 4.96 2.41 12.06
CA TYR A 248 5.70 1.15 12.08
C TYR A 248 6.50 0.98 13.36
N ALA A 249 6.83 -0.25 13.66
CA ALA A 249 7.77 -0.62 14.69
C ALA A 249 8.67 -1.76 14.19
N THR A 250 9.79 -1.97 14.87
CA THR A 250 10.78 -3.00 14.56
C THR A 250 11.07 -3.89 15.76
N ALA A 251 11.47 -5.13 15.50
CA ALA A 251 11.89 -6.07 16.54
C ALA A 251 12.96 -7.04 16.02
N PRO A 252 13.82 -7.58 16.90
CA PRO A 252 14.78 -8.64 16.54
C PRO A 252 14.13 -10.01 16.39
N ALA A 253 12.94 -10.20 16.95
CA ALA A 253 12.13 -11.40 16.82
C ALA A 253 10.65 -11.02 16.72
N ILE A 254 9.82 -11.89 16.11
CA ILE A 254 8.38 -11.61 15.99
C ILE A 254 7.69 -11.48 17.36
N THR A 255 8.24 -12.13 18.37
CA THR A 255 7.80 -12.06 19.77
C THR A 255 8.31 -10.80 20.51
N GLY A 256 9.09 -9.94 19.82
CA GLY A 256 9.65 -8.73 20.39
C GLY A 256 11.09 -8.88 20.93
N PRO A 257 11.57 -7.91 21.73
CA PRO A 257 10.83 -6.69 22.08
C PRO A 257 10.62 -5.76 20.89
N TRP A 258 9.42 -5.19 20.77
CA TRP A 258 9.08 -4.23 19.74
C TRP A 258 9.46 -2.81 20.16
N SER A 259 9.93 -2.03 19.20
CA SER A 259 10.23 -0.61 19.40
C SER A 259 8.94 0.21 19.63
N ASP A 260 9.12 1.48 19.99
CA ASP A 260 8.05 2.45 19.90
C ASP A 260 7.58 2.62 18.46
N LEU A 261 6.34 3.11 18.32
CA LEU A 261 5.71 3.38 17.03
C LEU A 261 6.30 4.65 16.39
N VAL A 262 6.76 4.52 15.15
CA VAL A 262 7.33 5.60 14.33
C VAL A 262 6.39 5.93 13.19
N PRO A 263 6.13 7.22 12.87
CA PRO A 263 5.32 7.62 11.71
C PRO A 263 5.89 7.09 10.38
N LEU A 264 5.00 6.63 9.49
CA LEU A 264 5.34 6.12 8.16
C LEU A 264 4.49 6.81 7.09
N GLY A 265 5.14 7.33 6.05
CA GLY A 265 4.48 8.07 4.99
C GLY A 265 3.90 9.41 5.48
N ASP A 266 2.90 9.91 4.78
CA ASP A 266 2.24 11.16 5.13
C ASP A 266 1.13 10.97 6.19
N ALA A 267 0.51 12.08 6.62
CA ALA A 267 -0.52 12.09 7.66
C ALA A 267 -1.76 11.25 7.35
N ALA A 268 -1.93 10.80 6.12
CA ALA A 268 -3.03 9.98 5.65
C ALA A 268 -2.57 8.67 4.97
N THR A 269 -1.29 8.33 5.05
CA THR A 269 -0.70 7.20 4.30
C THR A 269 -1.07 7.26 2.81
N PHE A 270 -0.96 8.46 2.22
CA PHE A 270 -1.40 8.76 0.84
C PHE A 270 -2.86 8.38 0.59
N ALA A 271 -3.74 8.66 1.55
CA ALA A 271 -5.16 8.33 1.57
C ALA A 271 -5.42 6.81 1.48
N SER A 272 -4.65 6.01 2.20
CA SER A 272 -4.79 4.55 2.18
C SER A 272 -4.64 3.91 3.56
N GLN A 273 -5.01 2.64 3.63
CA GLN A 273 -4.84 1.76 4.79
C GLN A 273 -4.13 0.49 4.37
N SER A 274 -3.16 0.01 5.16
CA SER A 274 -2.40 -1.21 4.90
C SER A 274 -3.29 -2.45 4.82
N ALA A 275 -3.00 -3.33 3.87
CA ALA A 275 -3.56 -4.69 3.79
C ALA A 275 -2.53 -5.74 4.19
N PHE A 276 -1.34 -5.69 3.58
CA PHE A 276 -0.18 -6.52 3.89
C PHE A 276 1.07 -5.97 3.21
N VAL A 277 2.22 -6.60 3.42
CA VAL A 277 3.46 -6.29 2.70
C VAL A 277 3.84 -7.47 1.81
N LEU A 278 3.87 -7.21 0.50
CA LEU A 278 4.40 -8.16 -0.48
C LEU A 278 5.92 -8.08 -0.49
N THR A 279 6.58 -9.20 -0.18
CA THR A 279 8.03 -9.32 -0.31
C THR A 279 8.39 -9.96 -1.65
N VAL A 280 9.16 -9.25 -2.46
CA VAL A 280 9.68 -9.70 -3.76
C VAL A 280 11.17 -9.92 -3.63
N GLY A 281 11.65 -11.12 -3.95
CA GLY A 281 13.05 -11.52 -3.75
C GLY A 281 13.30 -12.24 -2.42
N LEU A 282 14.58 -12.48 -2.13
CA LEU A 282 15.02 -13.25 -0.97
C LEU A 282 16.06 -12.47 -0.17
N ASP A 283 16.05 -12.65 1.14
CA ASP A 283 17.02 -12.13 2.11
C ASP A 283 17.29 -10.61 1.97
N THR A 284 18.56 -10.20 1.98
CA THR A 284 18.97 -8.78 1.91
C THR A 284 18.71 -8.12 0.55
N TRP A 285 18.42 -8.90 -0.49
CA TRP A 285 18.01 -8.39 -1.80
C TRP A 285 16.50 -8.25 -1.95
N ALA A 286 15.74 -8.70 -0.94
CA ALA A 286 14.30 -8.57 -0.92
C ALA A 286 13.90 -7.09 -1.00
N ARG A 287 12.87 -6.82 -1.82
CA ARG A 287 12.17 -5.55 -1.87
C ARG A 287 10.77 -5.76 -1.31
N HIS A 288 10.34 -4.80 -0.54
CA HIS A 288 9.05 -4.85 0.13
C HIS A 288 8.12 -3.83 -0.49
N VAL A 289 6.90 -4.24 -0.76
CA VAL A 289 5.86 -3.37 -1.33
C VAL A 289 4.69 -3.38 -0.37
N LEU A 290 4.37 -2.22 0.19
CA LEU A 290 3.13 -2.03 0.93
C LEU A 290 1.97 -2.17 -0.05
N VAL A 291 1.10 -3.14 0.17
CA VAL A 291 -0.20 -3.27 -0.50
C VAL A 291 -1.23 -2.67 0.42
N ALA A 292 -1.98 -1.70 -0.08
CA ALA A 292 -2.93 -0.91 0.68
C ALA A 292 -4.19 -0.62 -0.14
N ASP A 293 -5.25 -0.19 0.52
CA ASP A 293 -6.51 0.20 -0.10
C ASP A 293 -6.81 1.66 0.15
N ARG A 294 -7.20 2.37 -0.91
CA ARG A 294 -7.85 3.67 -0.86
C ARG A 294 -9.35 3.45 -0.81
N TRP A 295 -9.87 3.37 0.40
CA TRP A 295 -11.29 3.14 0.61
C TRP A 295 -12.16 4.27 0.06
N ARG A 296 -13.28 3.91 -0.54
CA ARG A 296 -14.36 4.81 -0.92
C ARG A 296 -15.64 4.38 -0.22
N PRO A 297 -15.94 4.90 0.97
CA PRO A 297 -17.07 4.45 1.77
C PRO A 297 -18.44 4.64 1.08
N ASP A 298 -18.54 5.63 0.21
CA ASP A 298 -19.72 5.95 -0.61
C ASP A 298 -19.86 5.07 -1.87
N ALA A 299 -18.79 4.36 -2.26
CA ALA A 299 -18.74 3.48 -3.42
C ALA A 299 -17.61 2.45 -3.26
N LEU A 300 -17.79 1.50 -2.33
CA LEU A 300 -16.74 0.56 -1.93
C LEU A 300 -16.17 -0.27 -3.09
N GLY A 301 -17.00 -0.62 -4.08
CA GLY A 301 -16.55 -1.32 -5.29
C GLY A 301 -15.66 -0.46 -6.21
N GLN A 302 -15.54 0.84 -5.94
CA GLN A 302 -14.64 1.77 -6.61
C GLN A 302 -13.41 2.12 -5.75
N SER A 303 -13.20 1.44 -4.62
CA SER A 303 -11.98 1.54 -3.84
C SER A 303 -10.78 1.14 -4.70
N ARG A 304 -9.63 1.80 -4.48
CA ARG A 304 -8.46 1.61 -5.34
C ARG A 304 -7.38 0.86 -4.61
N ASN A 305 -6.74 -0.05 -5.30
CA ASN A 305 -5.53 -0.69 -4.81
C ASN A 305 -4.35 0.29 -4.95
N LEU A 306 -3.54 0.37 -3.91
CA LEU A 306 -2.34 1.19 -3.87
C LEU A 306 -1.17 0.31 -3.46
N TRP A 307 -0.15 0.25 -4.32
CA TRP A 307 1.08 -0.49 -4.05
C TRP A 307 2.25 0.47 -4.01
N LEU A 308 2.94 0.54 -2.88
CA LEU A 308 4.05 1.46 -2.68
C LEU A 308 5.30 0.70 -2.21
N PRO A 309 6.41 0.76 -2.95
CA PRO A 309 7.69 0.25 -2.47
C PRO A 309 8.10 0.89 -1.14
N LEU A 310 8.56 0.05 -0.22
CA LEU A 310 9.11 0.42 1.06
C LEU A 310 10.64 0.49 0.94
N ASP A 311 11.22 1.60 1.35
CA ASP A 311 12.67 1.76 1.40
C ASP A 311 13.14 1.52 2.84
N VAL A 312 14.00 0.50 3.03
CA VAL A 312 14.66 0.22 4.31
C VAL A 312 16.03 0.89 4.27
N GLY A 313 16.23 1.87 5.17
CA GLY A 313 17.49 2.59 5.30
C GLY A 313 18.59 1.73 5.90
N ALA A 314 19.84 2.15 5.73
CA ALA A 314 21.01 1.48 6.33
C ALA A 314 20.98 1.47 7.88
N ASP A 315 20.24 2.39 8.47
CA ASP A 315 19.96 2.48 9.91
C ASP A 315 18.78 1.62 10.37
N GLY A 316 18.15 0.88 9.44
CA GLY A 316 16.93 0.11 9.70
C GLY A 316 15.65 0.94 9.71
N GLY A 317 15.72 2.24 9.51
CA GLY A 317 14.54 3.10 9.39
C GLY A 317 13.73 2.77 8.13
N LEU A 318 12.40 2.85 8.24
CA LEU A 318 11.50 2.56 7.14
C LEU A 318 10.97 3.86 6.54
N ARG A 319 11.02 3.98 5.23
CA ARG A 319 10.49 5.12 4.48
C ARG A 319 9.45 4.67 3.46
N LEU A 320 8.41 5.46 3.32
CA LEU A 320 7.32 5.27 2.35
C LEU A 320 7.08 6.59 1.62
N ASP A 321 7.32 6.61 0.31
CA ASP A 321 7.06 7.74 -0.56
C ASP A 321 5.94 7.42 -1.55
N TRP A 322 5.19 8.43 -1.95
CA TRP A 322 4.27 8.30 -3.07
C TRP A 322 5.02 7.98 -4.35
N ARG A 323 4.48 7.05 -5.13
CA ARG A 323 4.96 6.73 -6.49
C ARG A 323 3.78 6.49 -7.41
N ASN A 324 3.72 7.20 -8.53
CA ASN A 324 2.69 6.94 -9.54
C ASN A 324 2.89 5.60 -10.22
N SER A 325 4.14 5.20 -10.38
CA SER A 325 4.48 3.92 -10.95
C SER A 325 5.85 3.44 -10.48
N PHE A 326 6.07 2.14 -10.58
CA PHE A 326 7.37 1.51 -10.40
C PHE A 326 7.45 0.22 -11.22
N GLY A 327 8.66 -0.23 -11.51
CA GLY A 327 8.90 -1.46 -12.26
C GLY A 327 8.90 -2.69 -11.36
N VAL A 328 8.36 -3.81 -11.85
CA VAL A 328 8.49 -5.12 -11.21
C VAL A 328 8.89 -6.17 -12.24
N ASP A 329 9.89 -6.98 -11.91
CA ASP A 329 10.24 -8.21 -12.61
C ASP A 329 9.98 -9.38 -11.67
N ALA A 330 8.81 -9.98 -11.80
CA ALA A 330 8.37 -11.08 -10.95
C ALA A 330 9.20 -12.35 -11.15
N GLY A 331 9.74 -12.56 -12.37
CA GLY A 331 10.59 -13.70 -12.71
C GLY A 331 11.96 -13.59 -12.05
N ALA A 332 12.61 -12.43 -12.16
CA ALA A 332 13.88 -12.14 -11.52
C ALA A 332 13.74 -11.71 -10.05
N ALA A 333 12.50 -11.65 -9.53
CA ALA A 333 12.18 -11.21 -8.17
C ALA A 333 12.80 -9.83 -7.82
N ARG A 334 12.58 -8.85 -8.70
CA ARG A 334 13.14 -7.49 -8.58
C ARG A 334 12.04 -6.43 -8.62
N VAL A 335 12.29 -5.33 -7.91
CA VAL A 335 11.49 -4.11 -7.94
C VAL A 335 12.42 -2.96 -8.32
N ASP A 336 12.04 -2.23 -9.37
CA ASP A 336 12.72 -1.01 -9.81
C ASP A 336 11.91 0.20 -9.38
N ALA A 337 12.33 0.82 -8.31
CA ALA A 337 11.70 1.98 -7.71
C ALA A 337 12.78 3.04 -7.40
N PRO A 338 13.23 3.79 -8.42
CA PRO A 338 14.28 4.79 -8.23
C PRO A 338 13.85 5.86 -7.20
N PRO A 339 14.80 6.52 -6.54
CA PRO A 339 14.48 7.59 -5.58
C PRO A 339 13.57 8.63 -6.21
N VAL A 340 12.61 9.10 -5.40
CA VAL A 340 11.71 10.19 -5.79
C VAL A 340 12.45 11.51 -5.75
N THR A 341 12.29 12.33 -6.80
CA THR A 341 12.89 13.67 -6.87
C THR A 341 11.80 14.73 -6.74
N ASN A 342 11.78 15.44 -5.62
CA ASN A 342 10.95 16.63 -5.43
C ASN A 342 11.78 17.88 -5.79
N ILE A 343 11.45 18.53 -6.92
CA ILE A 343 12.20 19.74 -7.39
C ILE A 343 11.87 20.98 -6.57
N ALA A 344 10.80 20.95 -5.74
CA ALA A 344 10.46 22.00 -4.79
C ALA A 344 11.17 21.86 -3.44
N GLN A 345 11.78 20.70 -3.14
CA GLN A 345 12.34 20.44 -1.82
C GLN A 345 13.46 21.44 -1.47
N GLY A 346 13.30 22.10 -0.31
CA GLY A 346 14.25 23.10 0.20
C GLY A 346 14.34 24.38 -0.62
N ARG A 347 13.46 24.60 -1.62
CA ARG A 347 13.39 25.83 -2.38
C ARG A 347 12.76 26.95 -1.56
N PRO A 348 13.08 28.24 -1.87
CA PRO A 348 12.41 29.36 -1.21
C PRO A 348 10.89 29.26 -1.31
N ALA A 349 10.22 29.28 -0.17
CA ALA A 349 8.77 29.21 -0.10
C ALA A 349 8.20 30.45 0.55
N THR A 350 7.03 30.88 0.05
CA THR A 350 6.25 32.01 0.54
C THR A 350 4.80 31.60 0.72
N ALA A 351 4.04 32.37 1.48
CA ALA A 351 2.62 32.10 1.68
C ALA A 351 1.86 33.41 1.90
N SER A 352 0.52 33.37 1.76
CA SER A 352 -0.36 34.52 2.05
C SER A 352 -0.17 35.04 3.48
N SER A 353 0.06 34.14 4.42
CA SER A 353 0.42 34.39 5.80
C SER A 353 0.98 33.08 6.41
N ALA A 354 1.63 33.18 7.57
CA ALA A 354 2.11 32.01 8.30
C ALA A 354 2.15 32.29 9.80
N THR A 355 1.99 31.26 10.63
CA THR A 355 2.34 31.36 12.04
C THR A 355 3.87 31.32 12.19
N SER A 356 4.40 31.88 13.26
CA SER A 356 5.86 31.86 13.53
C SER A 356 6.40 30.44 13.70
N ALA A 357 5.60 29.53 14.28
CA ALA A 357 5.97 28.14 14.49
C ALA A 357 5.85 27.27 13.23
N ASN A 358 5.08 27.69 12.24
CA ASN A 358 4.78 26.90 11.04
C ASN A 358 4.94 27.74 9.75
N PRO A 359 6.17 28.20 9.46
CA PRO A 359 6.46 29.01 8.28
C PRO A 359 6.27 28.23 6.99
N ALA A 360 6.20 28.93 5.86
CA ALA A 360 5.96 28.35 4.53
C ALA A 360 6.94 27.23 4.15
N GLY A 361 8.22 27.36 4.55
CA GLY A 361 9.27 26.38 4.23
C GLY A 361 9.04 24.98 4.82
N LEU A 362 8.18 24.83 5.85
CA LEU A 362 7.83 23.52 6.39
C LEU A 362 6.94 22.67 5.46
N ALA A 363 6.41 23.24 4.40
CA ALA A 363 5.63 22.48 3.43
C ALA A 363 6.44 21.93 2.25
N ASN A 364 7.74 22.18 2.22
CA ASN A 364 8.65 21.60 1.22
C ASN A 364 10.04 21.26 1.80
N ASP A 365 10.13 20.99 3.10
CA ASP A 365 11.37 20.63 3.79
C ASP A 365 11.77 19.15 3.62
N GLY A 366 10.91 18.33 3.01
CA GLY A 366 11.12 16.90 2.82
C GLY A 366 10.55 16.02 3.94
N SER A 367 9.87 16.63 4.92
CA SER A 367 9.21 15.94 6.03
C SER A 367 7.70 15.91 5.85
N TYR A 368 7.09 14.76 6.06
CA TYR A 368 5.63 14.62 6.13
C TYR A 368 5.07 14.89 7.53
N THR A 369 5.91 15.19 8.53
CA THR A 369 5.50 15.44 9.91
C THR A 369 5.43 16.93 10.25
N THR A 370 6.07 17.77 9.46
CA THR A 370 6.04 19.23 9.53
C THR A 370 4.98 19.81 8.61
N ARG A 371 4.55 21.04 8.82
CA ARG A 371 3.54 21.67 7.97
C ARG A 371 3.60 23.19 7.99
N TRP A 372 3.17 23.81 6.92
CA TRP A 372 2.79 25.23 6.92
C TRP A 372 1.40 25.40 7.54
N ILE A 373 1.21 26.47 8.33
CA ILE A 373 -0.09 26.92 8.83
C ILE A 373 -0.22 28.39 8.57
N ALA A 374 -1.30 28.83 7.94
CA ALA A 374 -1.60 30.25 7.73
C ALA A 374 -1.71 31.02 9.05
N GLY A 375 -1.36 32.30 9.07
CA GLY A 375 -1.43 33.16 10.24
C GLY A 375 -2.86 33.54 10.66
N SER A 376 -3.86 33.22 9.84
CA SER A 376 -5.27 33.43 10.13
C SER A 376 -6.14 32.35 9.48
N SER A 377 -7.39 32.22 9.96
CA SER A 377 -8.37 31.29 9.38
C SER A 377 -9.11 31.88 8.18
N SER A 378 -8.53 32.86 7.48
CA SER A 378 -9.12 33.48 6.29
C SER A 378 -8.91 32.61 5.05
N TRP A 379 -9.93 32.53 4.22
CA TRP A 379 -9.95 31.88 2.93
C TRP A 379 -10.26 32.88 1.82
N PRO A 380 -9.68 32.76 0.61
CA PRO A 380 -8.63 31.82 0.25
C PRO A 380 -7.29 32.13 0.90
N ALA A 381 -6.46 31.13 1.03
CA ALA A 381 -5.06 31.27 1.43
C ALA A 381 -4.16 30.56 0.42
N TRP A 382 -2.88 30.90 0.36
CA TRP A 382 -1.99 30.27 -0.60
C TRP A 382 -0.59 30.01 -0.01
N TRP A 383 0.03 28.99 -0.54
CA TRP A 383 1.44 28.65 -0.42
C TRP A 383 2.09 28.63 -1.81
N GLY A 384 3.35 29.01 -1.93
CA GLY A 384 4.06 28.97 -3.21
C GLY A 384 5.57 28.87 -3.05
N THR A 385 6.23 28.44 -4.12
CA THR A 385 7.68 28.25 -4.18
C THR A 385 8.29 28.83 -5.45
N ASP A 386 9.56 29.28 -5.37
CA ASP A 386 10.41 29.66 -6.49
C ASP A 386 11.40 28.51 -6.77
N LEU A 387 11.27 27.85 -7.90
CA LEU A 387 12.14 26.74 -8.33
C LEU A 387 13.54 27.22 -8.76
N GLY A 388 13.79 28.54 -8.77
CA GLY A 388 15.07 29.18 -9.13
C GLY A 388 15.27 29.36 -10.64
N SER A 389 14.63 28.55 -11.45
CA SER A 389 14.59 28.66 -12.92
C SER A 389 13.31 28.01 -13.44
N SER A 390 12.94 28.28 -14.67
CA SER A 390 11.85 27.60 -15.35
C SER A 390 12.17 26.10 -15.45
N ARG A 391 11.26 25.24 -14.95
CA ARG A 391 11.38 23.78 -14.89
C ARG A 391 10.11 23.11 -15.34
N HIS A 392 10.24 21.98 -16.01
CA HIS A 392 9.13 21.11 -16.34
C HIS A 392 8.57 20.49 -15.05
N VAL A 393 7.25 20.41 -14.96
CA VAL A 393 6.49 19.77 -13.89
C VAL A 393 5.47 18.83 -14.53
N SER A 394 5.58 17.55 -14.27
CA SER A 394 4.65 16.51 -14.72
C SER A 394 3.67 16.05 -13.63
N GLU A 395 4.00 16.31 -12.35
CA GLU A 395 3.18 15.91 -11.22
C GLU A 395 3.20 16.96 -10.11
N VAL A 396 2.04 17.17 -9.51
CA VAL A 396 1.87 17.91 -8.25
C VAL A 396 1.21 17.00 -7.25
N ASN A 397 1.93 16.70 -6.16
CA ASN A 397 1.45 15.86 -5.07
C ASN A 397 1.34 16.71 -3.81
N ILE A 398 0.21 16.63 -3.11
CA ILE A 398 -0.04 17.45 -1.93
C ILE A 398 -0.56 16.58 -0.79
N SER A 399 0.15 16.62 0.34
CA SER A 399 -0.27 16.00 1.60
C SER A 399 -1.06 17.01 2.43
N TRP A 400 -2.33 16.73 2.63
CA TRP A 400 -3.27 17.57 3.34
C TRP A 400 -3.41 17.15 4.80
N PRO A 401 -3.56 18.08 5.73
CA PRO A 401 -3.90 17.76 7.11
C PRO A 401 -5.25 17.05 7.21
N MET A 402 -5.27 15.98 8.03
CA MET A 402 -6.49 15.33 8.48
C MET A 402 -6.76 15.75 9.92
N VAL A 403 -7.91 16.32 10.19
CA VAL A 403 -8.26 16.85 11.51
C VAL A 403 -9.03 15.80 12.29
N LYS A 404 -8.36 15.16 13.26
CA LYS A 404 -8.94 14.30 14.31
C LYS A 404 -10.13 13.43 13.85
N GLY A 405 -9.92 12.63 12.81
CA GLY A 405 -10.97 11.76 12.29
C GLY A 405 -12.11 12.48 11.56
N SER A 406 -11.92 13.74 11.20
CA SER A 406 -12.85 14.46 10.33
C SER A 406 -12.56 14.12 8.89
N GLU A 407 -13.56 13.62 8.22
CA GLU A 407 -13.55 13.42 6.78
C GLU A 407 -13.48 14.77 6.09
N GLY A 408 -12.30 15.17 5.64
CA GLY A 408 -12.07 16.46 5.03
C GLY A 408 -11.29 16.37 3.73
N TYR A 409 -11.69 17.15 2.76
CA TYR A 409 -10.93 17.36 1.54
C TYR A 409 -10.80 18.85 1.25
N TYR A 410 -9.76 19.20 0.51
CA TYR A 410 -9.44 20.59 0.16
C TYR A 410 -9.85 20.87 -1.28
N ARG A 411 -10.46 22.03 -1.50
CA ARG A 411 -10.70 22.62 -2.82
C ARG A 411 -9.59 23.61 -3.08
N TYR A 412 -8.88 23.47 -4.18
CA TYR A 412 -7.68 24.26 -4.43
C TYR A 412 -7.49 24.56 -5.91
N ARG A 413 -6.51 25.42 -6.20
CA ARG A 413 -6.00 25.69 -7.54
C ARG A 413 -4.49 25.56 -7.53
N ILE A 414 -3.93 25.09 -8.65
CA ILE A 414 -2.50 25.09 -8.92
C ILE A 414 -2.27 26.25 -9.89
N LEU A 415 -1.46 27.22 -9.48
CA LEU A 415 -1.07 28.35 -10.31
C LEU A 415 0.41 28.22 -10.65
N HIS A 416 0.77 28.47 -11.90
CA HIS A 416 2.14 28.39 -12.37
C HIS A 416 2.49 29.51 -13.33
N GLY A 417 3.75 29.92 -13.37
CA GLY A 417 4.23 31.01 -14.25
C GLY A 417 5.74 31.24 -14.11
N ASP A 418 6.32 31.97 -15.04
CA ASP A 418 7.74 32.32 -14.99
C ASP A 418 8.02 33.58 -14.15
N ASN A 419 7.00 34.34 -13.81
CA ASN A 419 7.05 35.42 -12.82
C ASN A 419 5.91 35.28 -11.82
N ALA A 420 6.06 35.89 -10.65
CA ALA A 420 5.11 35.74 -9.53
C ALA A 420 3.86 36.68 -9.70
N SER A 421 3.62 37.27 -10.83
CA SER A 421 2.50 38.19 -11.10
C SER A 421 1.61 37.72 -12.24
N ASP A 422 2.07 36.80 -13.09
CA ASP A 422 1.31 36.31 -14.24
C ASP A 422 1.14 34.79 -14.10
N TRP A 423 -0.12 34.35 -13.89
CA TRP A 423 -0.43 33.02 -13.50
C TRP A 423 -1.35 32.31 -14.49
N THR A 424 -0.93 31.13 -14.93
CA THR A 424 -1.84 30.14 -15.52
C THR A 424 -2.40 29.29 -14.39
N THR A 425 -3.70 28.97 -14.46
CA THR A 425 -4.42 28.28 -13.39
C THR A 425 -4.93 26.93 -13.84
N ILE A 426 -4.66 25.90 -13.03
CA ILE A 426 -5.27 24.57 -13.12
C ILE A 426 -6.27 24.48 -11.96
N ASP A 427 -7.57 24.35 -12.29
CA ASP A 427 -8.64 24.32 -11.29
C ASP A 427 -8.82 22.92 -10.71
N ARG A 428 -8.81 22.82 -9.38
CA ARG A 428 -9.07 21.63 -8.57
C ARG A 428 -10.13 21.90 -7.49
N THR A 429 -11.01 22.86 -7.73
CA THR A 429 -12.12 23.15 -6.80
C THR A 429 -13.19 22.07 -6.77
N GLY A 430 -13.18 21.15 -7.73
CA GLY A 430 -13.99 19.92 -7.73
C GLY A 430 -13.38 18.75 -6.97
N ASN A 431 -12.23 18.90 -6.29
CA ASN A 431 -11.61 17.82 -5.56
C ASN A 431 -12.48 17.30 -4.41
N THR A 432 -12.54 15.97 -4.28
CA THR A 432 -13.20 15.25 -3.18
C THR A 432 -12.29 14.17 -2.57
N GLN A 433 -11.01 14.18 -2.91
CA GLN A 433 -10.02 13.23 -2.40
C GLN A 433 -9.54 13.66 -1.01
N TYR A 434 -9.63 12.76 -0.05
CA TYR A 434 -9.18 12.98 1.33
C TYR A 434 -7.66 12.86 1.47
N GLY A 435 -7.09 13.71 2.31
CA GLY A 435 -5.76 13.57 2.91
C GLY A 435 -4.56 13.65 1.97
N PHE A 436 -4.68 13.23 0.73
CA PHE A 436 -3.62 13.27 -0.27
C PHE A 436 -4.19 13.43 -1.67
N THR A 437 -3.64 14.38 -2.45
CA THR A 437 -3.99 14.55 -3.85
C THR A 437 -2.78 14.35 -4.74
N HIS A 438 -3.03 13.73 -5.89
CA HIS A 438 -2.08 13.58 -6.97
C HIS A 438 -2.69 14.16 -8.24
N ASP A 439 -2.00 15.12 -8.83
CA ASP A 439 -2.36 15.76 -10.09
C ASP A 439 -1.30 15.47 -11.15
N ALA A 440 -1.68 14.74 -12.19
CA ALA A 440 -0.90 14.69 -13.42
C ALA A 440 -1.09 16.02 -14.14
N VAL A 441 0.02 16.69 -14.44
CA VAL A 441 0.07 18.00 -15.10
C VAL A 441 1.14 17.98 -16.18
N ASP A 442 1.15 19.01 -17.03
CA ASP A 442 2.20 19.21 -18.03
C ASP A 442 2.40 20.72 -18.22
N PHE A 443 3.36 21.28 -17.48
CA PHE A 443 3.72 22.68 -17.64
C PHE A 443 5.20 22.91 -17.34
N THR A 444 5.72 24.03 -17.85
CA THR A 444 7.06 24.53 -17.52
C THR A 444 6.91 25.88 -16.86
N ALA A 445 7.47 26.07 -15.66
CA ALA A 445 7.38 27.29 -14.88
C ALA A 445 8.51 27.41 -13.86
N ARG A 446 8.82 28.66 -13.45
CA ARG A 446 9.72 28.95 -12.33
C ARG A 446 8.96 29.04 -11.00
N HIS A 447 7.76 29.60 -11.01
CA HIS A 447 6.96 29.79 -9.80
C HIS A 447 5.74 28.88 -9.82
N VAL A 448 5.51 28.20 -8.71
CA VAL A 448 4.31 27.37 -8.50
C VAL A 448 3.64 27.80 -7.21
N ARG A 449 2.30 27.95 -7.24
CA ARG A 449 1.49 28.30 -6.09
C ARG A 449 0.32 27.35 -5.95
N ILE A 450 0.05 26.93 -4.73
CA ILE A 450 -1.15 26.18 -4.33
C ILE A 450 -2.07 27.17 -3.60
N GLU A 451 -3.19 27.49 -4.21
CA GLU A 451 -4.22 28.35 -3.62
C GLU A 451 -5.32 27.47 -3.01
N LEU A 452 -5.45 27.51 -1.70
CA LEU A 452 -6.48 26.81 -0.94
C LEU A 452 -7.74 27.65 -0.95
N VAL A 453 -8.77 27.20 -1.66
CA VAL A 453 -10.03 27.95 -1.83
C VAL A 453 -10.99 27.67 -0.68
N ASP A 454 -11.08 26.40 -0.28
CA ASP A 454 -12.00 25.91 0.74
C ASP A 454 -11.55 24.55 1.28
N ALA A 455 -12.02 24.20 2.47
CA ALA A 455 -11.92 22.83 3.02
C ALA A 455 -13.31 22.35 3.44
N VAL A 456 -13.70 21.18 2.96
CA VAL A 456 -15.00 20.58 3.26
C VAL A 456 -14.80 19.49 4.29
N LEU A 457 -15.43 19.66 5.46
CA LEU A 457 -15.52 18.66 6.51
C LEU A 457 -16.84 17.91 6.37
N HIS A 458 -16.78 16.62 6.07
CA HIS A 458 -17.97 15.80 5.85
C HIS A 458 -18.82 15.69 7.10
N ASN A 459 -18.18 15.50 8.27
CA ASN A 459 -18.86 15.31 9.57
C ASN A 459 -19.21 16.62 10.26
N ASN A 460 -18.71 17.75 9.79
CA ASN A 460 -18.91 19.03 10.42
C ASN A 460 -18.77 20.18 9.42
N PRO A 461 -19.66 20.30 8.45
CA PRO A 461 -19.54 21.22 7.29
C PRO A 461 -19.52 22.71 7.66
N GLY A 462 -19.80 23.05 8.92
CA GLY A 462 -19.76 24.43 9.42
C GLY A 462 -18.51 24.79 10.23
N ASN A 463 -17.62 23.84 10.50
CA ASN A 463 -16.39 24.12 11.23
C ASN A 463 -15.21 24.41 10.30
N TRP A 464 -14.48 25.44 10.68
CA TRP A 464 -13.34 25.97 9.94
C TRP A 464 -12.05 25.71 10.69
N TYR A 465 -11.02 25.34 9.96
CA TYR A 465 -9.69 25.43 10.49
C TYR A 465 -8.82 26.35 9.68
N THR A 466 -7.73 26.71 10.27
CA THR A 466 -6.72 27.54 9.65
C THR A 466 -6.14 26.80 8.43
N PRO A 467 -6.09 27.43 7.23
CA PRO A 467 -5.51 26.83 6.06
C PRO A 467 -4.10 26.32 6.34
N SER A 468 -3.83 25.08 5.96
CA SER A 468 -2.53 24.46 6.16
C SER A 468 -2.31 23.32 5.15
N LEU A 469 -1.03 22.94 4.94
CA LEU A 469 -0.65 21.75 4.20
C LEU A 469 0.65 21.19 4.75
N PHE A 470 0.77 19.87 4.74
CA PHE A 470 1.96 19.18 5.25
C PHE A 470 3.08 19.22 4.23
N HIS A 471 2.85 18.79 3.01
CA HIS A 471 3.92 18.66 2.05
C HIS A 471 3.46 18.89 0.64
N VAL A 472 4.29 19.58 -0.15
CA VAL A 472 4.14 19.74 -1.60
C VAL A 472 5.33 19.10 -2.29
N ASP A 473 5.04 18.15 -3.17
CA ASP A 473 6.02 17.44 -3.97
C ASP A 473 5.75 17.74 -5.45
N LEU A 474 6.69 18.42 -6.10
CA LEU A 474 6.66 18.75 -7.52
C LEU A 474 7.69 17.89 -8.26
N ARG A 475 7.26 17.18 -9.30
CA ARG A 475 8.11 16.26 -10.04
C ARG A 475 8.25 16.65 -11.50
N PRO A 476 9.44 16.44 -12.07
CA PRO A 476 9.71 16.73 -13.47
C PRO A 476 9.05 15.78 -14.44
#